data_3a36281dcbe5441c1bdfd236ac8c6b69
#
_entry.id   3a36281dcbe5441c1bdfd236ac8c6b69
#
_cell.length_a   1.000
_cell.length_b   1.000
_cell.length_c   1.000
_cell.angle_alpha   90.00
_cell.angle_beta   90.00
_cell.angle_gamma   90.00
#
_symmetry.space_group_name_H-M   'P 1'
#
loop_
_entity.id
_entity.type
_entity.pdbx_description
1 polymer ?
#
loop_
_entity_poly.entity_id
_entity_poly.type
_entity_poly.pdbx_seq_one_letter_code
_entity_poly.pdbx_strand_id
1 'polypeptide(L)'
;KKKTCPDSTGSRTYFFDSEGHMISGWVDYEGETYYCGTENEGWAYTGWQYLEPDDDLNSDEYDDQEWFNFKSSGKARKNTTWYSKGRYYTFDVNGIMNSDWYDLKIATVATDENGNNVIGTSNTTITEGAYTSENGSKGTGWVYTEDAAENDSYWYYLVSFKDSKGIVRNVPFNSIAGDNEMRAKVIKGKTYIFNPDGTMEDGRVILGYNTKSDMKGGAISKALAAGTYYFNENDGSVKGQMVTGKTTVTKDGEDYYYYFDSKTGRAITNVVKDGVVYGPNGERIDAEDGNSNAIVTLDEAVAYSKAANGVIPAGSEVIVSSTGKLRTSGTVKVDGVKYKVNTNKNGKWGVDVVED
;
A
#
# COMPACT_ATOMS: atom_id res chain seq x y z
N LYS A 1 51.72 3.48 -2.42
CA LYS A 1 51.90 4.96 -2.26
C LYS A 1 50.94 5.68 -3.22
N LYS A 2 50.29 6.76 -2.74
CA LYS A 2 49.44 7.66 -3.55
C LYS A 2 50.26 8.85 -4.06
N LYS A 3 50.11 9.18 -5.35
CA LYS A 3 50.67 10.39 -5.94
C LYS A 3 49.65 11.09 -6.83
N THR A 4 49.63 12.43 -6.81
CA THR A 4 48.90 13.25 -7.76
C THR A 4 49.86 13.91 -8.69
N CYS A 5 49.70 13.68 -9.99
CA CYS A 5 50.56 14.20 -11.05
C CYS A 5 49.78 15.11 -12.00
N PRO A 6 50.30 16.30 -12.36
CA PRO A 6 49.70 17.13 -13.37
C PRO A 6 49.74 16.43 -14.75
N ASP A 7 48.70 16.62 -15.56
CA ASP A 7 48.67 16.27 -16.97
C ASP A 7 48.09 17.43 -17.82
N SER A 8 47.93 17.21 -19.11
CA SER A 8 47.42 18.23 -20.04
C SER A 8 45.95 18.61 -19.77
N THR A 9 45.22 17.82 -18.96
CA THR A 9 43.78 17.99 -18.65
C THR A 9 43.53 18.36 -17.19
N GLY A 10 44.60 18.45 -16.37
CA GLY A 10 44.51 18.75 -14.94
C GLY A 10 45.47 17.91 -14.10
N SER A 11 44.96 17.35 -12.99
CA SER A 11 45.77 16.50 -12.13
C SER A 11 45.11 15.15 -11.99
N ARG A 12 45.89 14.07 -12.12
CA ARG A 12 45.45 12.68 -11.93
C ARG A 12 46.10 12.04 -10.72
N THR A 13 45.37 11.19 -10.03
CA THR A 13 45.89 10.44 -8.88
C THR A 13 46.26 9.02 -9.29
N TYR A 14 47.45 8.60 -8.92
CA TYR A 14 48.00 7.27 -9.18
C TYR A 14 48.36 6.58 -7.87
N PHE A 15 48.31 5.27 -7.87
CA PHE A 15 48.70 4.43 -6.75
C PHE A 15 49.89 3.53 -7.17
N PHE A 16 50.78 3.30 -6.25
CA PHE A 16 51.98 2.46 -6.46
C PHE A 16 52.14 1.46 -5.31
N ASP A 17 52.55 0.24 -5.64
CA ASP A 17 52.88 -0.79 -4.68
C ASP A 17 54.14 -0.47 -3.87
N SER A 18 54.60 -1.44 -3.10
CA SER A 18 55.82 -1.31 -2.28
C SER A 18 57.11 -1.27 -3.12
N GLU A 19 57.08 -1.86 -4.31
CA GLU A 19 58.19 -1.91 -5.25
C GLU A 19 58.24 -0.71 -6.21
N GLY A 20 57.16 0.06 -6.24
CA GLY A 20 57.07 1.27 -7.08
C GLY A 20 56.35 1.05 -8.41
N HIS A 21 55.75 -0.10 -8.63
CA HIS A 21 54.91 -0.37 -9.80
C HIS A 21 53.57 0.34 -9.67
N MET A 22 53.07 0.84 -10.76
CA MET A 22 51.77 1.49 -10.84
C MET A 22 50.67 0.42 -10.71
N ILE A 23 49.65 0.69 -9.87
CA ILE A 23 48.51 -0.22 -9.66
C ILE A 23 47.37 0.26 -10.58
N SER A 24 46.75 -0.71 -11.28
CA SER A 24 45.48 -0.54 -12.05
C SER A 24 44.36 -1.31 -11.41
N GLY A 25 43.15 -1.17 -11.91
CA GLY A 25 41.95 -1.83 -11.36
C GLY A 25 41.52 -1.25 -10.02
N TRP A 26 40.93 -2.10 -9.18
CA TRP A 26 40.46 -1.72 -7.85
C TRP A 26 41.63 -1.51 -6.87
N VAL A 27 41.54 -0.48 -6.06
CA VAL A 27 42.58 -0.10 -5.10
C VAL A 27 41.96 0.37 -3.79
N ASP A 28 42.21 -0.33 -2.71
CA ASP A 28 41.93 0.16 -1.36
C ASP A 28 43.16 0.85 -0.78
N TYR A 29 42.98 2.13 -0.41
CA TYR A 29 44.01 2.94 0.17
C TYR A 29 43.51 3.78 1.32
N GLU A 30 44.08 3.58 2.50
CA GLU A 30 43.65 4.29 3.75
C GLU A 30 42.16 4.17 4.05
N GLY A 31 41.56 3.00 3.80
CA GLY A 31 40.14 2.74 4.05
C GLY A 31 39.18 3.35 3.02
N GLU A 32 39.71 3.85 1.91
CA GLU A 32 38.93 4.41 0.81
C GLU A 32 39.17 3.61 -0.47
N THR A 33 38.12 3.31 -1.22
CA THR A 33 38.17 2.53 -2.46
C THR A 33 38.26 3.44 -3.68
N TYR A 34 39.08 3.03 -4.63
CA TYR A 34 39.35 3.71 -5.92
C TYR A 34 39.29 2.67 -7.04
N TYR A 35 39.03 3.14 -8.25
CA TYR A 35 39.26 2.35 -9.47
C TYR A 35 40.24 3.10 -10.39
N CYS A 36 41.31 2.40 -10.75
CA CYS A 36 42.47 3.01 -11.46
C CYS A 36 42.55 2.58 -12.94
N GLY A 37 41.41 2.29 -13.54
CA GLY A 37 41.35 1.95 -14.96
C GLY A 37 42.08 0.67 -15.32
N THR A 38 42.39 0.51 -16.59
CA THR A 38 43.14 -0.63 -17.14
C THR A 38 44.64 -0.52 -16.86
N GLU A 39 45.40 -1.60 -17.15
CA GLU A 39 46.87 -1.63 -17.00
C GLU A 39 47.61 -0.48 -17.70
N ASN A 40 47.03 0.08 -18.76
CA ASN A 40 47.65 1.17 -19.50
C ASN A 40 47.24 2.59 -19.01
N GLU A 41 46.36 2.66 -18.04
CA GLU A 41 45.80 3.93 -17.54
C GLU A 41 46.34 4.27 -16.16
N GLY A 42 46.04 3.47 -15.14
CA GLY A 42 46.58 3.57 -13.79
C GLY A 42 46.15 4.77 -12.97
N TRP A 43 45.30 5.67 -13.48
CA TRP A 43 44.82 6.82 -12.72
C TRP A 43 43.44 6.56 -12.13
N ALA A 44 43.20 7.11 -10.95
CA ALA A 44 41.91 7.02 -10.28
C ALA A 44 40.80 7.69 -11.12
N TYR A 45 39.76 6.94 -11.41
CA TYR A 45 38.58 7.42 -12.13
C TYR A 45 37.74 8.35 -11.27
N THR A 46 36.91 9.16 -11.91
CA THR A 46 35.99 10.08 -11.29
C THR A 46 34.64 10.05 -12.01
N GLY A 47 33.56 10.46 -11.32
CA GLY A 47 32.23 10.47 -11.91
C GLY A 47 31.59 9.09 -11.97
N TRP A 48 30.62 8.93 -12.86
CA TRP A 48 29.92 7.68 -13.09
C TRP A 48 30.75 6.71 -13.91
N GLN A 49 30.80 5.45 -13.45
CA GLN A 49 31.48 4.35 -14.11
C GLN A 49 30.60 3.10 -14.02
N TYR A 50 30.56 2.31 -15.08
CA TYR A 50 29.90 1.02 -15.15
C TYR A 50 31.00 -0.03 -15.27
N LEU A 51 31.24 -0.78 -14.19
CA LEU A 51 32.43 -1.60 -14.00
C LEU A 51 32.06 -2.95 -13.41
N GLU A 52 32.85 -3.95 -13.74
CA GLU A 52 32.88 -5.20 -13.00
C GLU A 52 33.25 -4.93 -11.53
N PRO A 53 32.47 -5.43 -10.54
CA PRO A 53 32.84 -5.31 -9.14
C PRO A 53 34.19 -5.94 -8.82
N ASP A 54 34.78 -5.56 -7.68
CA ASP A 54 36.02 -6.17 -7.21
C ASP A 54 35.85 -7.67 -7.01
N ASP A 55 36.81 -8.49 -7.44
CA ASP A 55 36.82 -9.97 -7.30
C ASP A 55 36.61 -10.45 -5.86
N ASP A 56 36.95 -9.64 -4.87
CA ASP A 56 36.73 -9.93 -3.44
C ASP A 56 35.25 -9.82 -3.01
N LEU A 57 34.37 -9.30 -3.88
CA LEU A 57 32.95 -9.24 -3.62
C LEU A 57 32.26 -10.55 -4.01
N ASN A 58 31.19 -10.91 -3.28
CA ASN A 58 30.40 -12.09 -3.59
C ASN A 58 29.71 -11.96 -4.95
N SER A 59 30.15 -12.73 -5.94
CA SER A 59 29.64 -12.69 -7.31
C SER A 59 28.18 -13.15 -7.45
N ASP A 60 27.62 -13.86 -6.45
CA ASP A 60 26.22 -14.30 -6.46
C ASP A 60 25.26 -13.19 -6.03
N GLU A 61 25.77 -12.06 -5.53
CA GLU A 61 24.97 -10.92 -5.04
C GLU A 61 24.88 -9.77 -6.07
N TYR A 62 25.76 -9.73 -7.08
CA TYR A 62 25.86 -8.62 -8.04
C TYR A 62 25.95 -9.14 -9.47
N ASP A 63 25.49 -8.30 -10.40
CA ASP A 63 25.65 -8.52 -11.84
C ASP A 63 27.12 -8.46 -12.28
N ASP A 64 27.40 -8.95 -13.48
CA ASP A 64 28.75 -8.90 -14.08
C ASP A 64 29.31 -7.47 -14.13
N GLN A 65 28.47 -6.48 -14.26
CA GLN A 65 28.84 -5.07 -14.23
C GLN A 65 27.82 -4.25 -13.44
N GLU A 66 28.33 -3.30 -12.66
CA GLU A 66 27.57 -2.46 -11.77
C GLU A 66 27.89 -0.98 -11.90
N TRP A 67 26.96 -0.10 -11.49
CA TRP A 67 27.18 1.34 -11.50
C TRP A 67 27.85 1.82 -10.22
N PHE A 68 28.96 2.51 -10.38
CA PHE A 68 29.71 3.20 -9.32
C PHE A 68 29.74 4.70 -9.57
N ASN A 69 29.92 5.47 -8.51
CA ASN A 69 30.22 6.88 -8.63
C ASN A 69 31.41 7.29 -7.76
N PHE A 70 32.43 7.84 -8.40
CA PHE A 70 33.64 8.32 -7.74
C PHE A 70 33.60 9.84 -7.59
N LYS A 71 33.97 10.32 -6.41
CA LYS A 71 34.12 11.76 -6.11
C LYS A 71 35.20 12.35 -7.02
N SER A 72 35.28 13.68 -7.08
CA SER A 72 36.39 14.38 -7.80
C SER A 72 37.77 14.02 -7.25
N SER A 73 37.87 13.53 -6.02
CA SER A 73 39.10 13.00 -5.41
C SER A 73 39.43 11.56 -5.83
N GLY A 74 38.63 10.91 -6.66
CA GLY A 74 38.73 9.52 -7.06
C GLY A 74 38.16 8.51 -6.06
N LYS A 75 37.70 8.93 -4.88
CA LYS A 75 37.14 8.05 -3.87
C LYS A 75 35.75 7.55 -4.27
N ALA A 76 35.47 6.27 -4.17
CA ALA A 76 34.13 5.71 -4.34
C ALA A 76 33.16 6.29 -3.31
N ARG A 77 31.90 6.44 -3.71
CA ARG A 77 30.80 6.72 -2.78
C ARG A 77 30.32 5.41 -2.21
N LYS A 78 30.49 5.20 -0.93
CA LYS A 78 30.09 3.97 -0.22
C LYS A 78 29.15 4.31 0.93
N ASN A 79 28.15 3.47 1.16
CA ASN A 79 27.17 3.59 2.25
C ASN A 79 26.65 5.03 2.42
N THR A 80 26.18 5.62 1.34
CA THR A 80 25.80 7.04 1.32
C THR A 80 24.68 7.34 0.34
N THR A 81 24.01 8.47 0.58
CA THR A 81 23.12 9.09 -0.40
C THR A 81 23.79 10.32 -0.99
N TRP A 82 23.71 10.46 -2.30
CA TRP A 82 24.26 11.59 -3.03
C TRP A 82 23.21 12.26 -3.92
N TYR A 83 23.14 13.59 -3.87
CA TYR A 83 22.25 14.39 -4.71
C TYR A 83 23.00 14.91 -5.93
N SER A 84 22.49 14.64 -7.11
CA SER A 84 23.04 15.09 -8.38
C SER A 84 21.95 15.38 -9.39
N LYS A 85 22.05 16.51 -10.09
CA LYS A 85 21.15 16.92 -11.18
C LYS A 85 19.65 16.74 -10.85
N GLY A 86 19.24 17.13 -9.65
CA GLY A 86 17.85 17.07 -9.22
C GLY A 86 17.40 15.70 -8.69
N ARG A 87 18.27 14.72 -8.59
CA ARG A 87 17.96 13.36 -8.15
C ARG A 87 18.88 12.88 -7.04
N TYR A 88 18.35 11.98 -6.19
CA TYR A 88 19.15 11.29 -5.18
C TYR A 88 19.52 9.91 -5.69
N TYR A 89 20.73 9.49 -5.37
CA TYR A 89 21.28 8.16 -5.61
C TYR A 89 21.77 7.60 -4.29
N THR A 90 21.68 6.31 -4.09
CA THR A 90 22.21 5.63 -2.92
C THR A 90 23.23 4.58 -3.35
N PHE A 91 24.23 4.40 -2.52
CA PHE A 91 25.30 3.44 -2.75
C PHE A 91 25.43 2.56 -1.51
N ASP A 92 25.61 1.27 -1.72
CA ASP A 92 25.77 0.27 -0.65
C ASP A 92 27.14 0.39 0.04
N VAL A 93 27.46 -0.60 0.88
CA VAL A 93 28.75 -0.64 1.61
C VAL A 93 29.94 -0.89 0.69
N ASN A 94 29.72 -1.49 -0.48
CA ASN A 94 30.72 -1.80 -1.50
C ASN A 94 30.90 -0.66 -2.51
N GLY A 95 29.98 0.27 -2.55
CA GLY A 95 30.01 1.42 -3.47
C GLY A 95 29.15 1.21 -4.72
N ILE A 96 28.43 0.10 -4.78
CA ILE A 96 27.51 -0.21 -5.87
C ILE A 96 26.27 0.67 -5.72
N MET A 97 25.79 1.22 -6.83
CA MET A 97 24.58 2.01 -6.85
C MET A 97 23.36 1.11 -6.63
N ASN A 98 22.59 1.39 -5.58
CA ASN A 98 21.37 0.66 -5.39
C ASN A 98 20.38 0.92 -6.53
N SER A 99 19.84 -0.15 -7.07
CA SER A 99 18.76 -0.18 -8.04
C SER A 99 17.66 -1.11 -7.51
N ASP A 100 16.44 -0.91 -7.97
CA ASP A 100 15.29 -1.70 -7.56
C ASP A 100 15.11 -1.74 -6.02
N TRP A 101 14.77 -2.89 -5.45
CA TRP A 101 14.67 -3.09 -4.01
C TRP A 101 16.04 -3.26 -3.36
N TYR A 102 16.27 -2.59 -2.24
CA TYR A 102 17.53 -2.68 -1.50
C TYR A 102 17.32 -2.50 0.02
N ASP A 103 18.31 -2.83 0.84
CA ASP A 103 18.26 -2.77 2.31
C ASP A 103 17.08 -3.59 2.89
N LEU A 104 16.79 -4.75 2.30
CA LEU A 104 15.67 -5.59 2.69
C LEU A 104 15.92 -6.25 4.04
N LYS A 105 14.95 -6.09 4.96
CA LYS A 105 14.87 -6.87 6.18
C LYS A 105 13.69 -7.81 6.12
N ILE A 106 13.98 -9.08 6.08
CA ILE A 106 13.00 -10.15 6.06
C ILE A 106 12.74 -10.60 7.49
N ALA A 107 11.53 -10.42 7.99
CA ALA A 107 11.08 -11.03 9.23
C ALA A 107 10.38 -12.35 8.92
N THR A 108 10.83 -13.43 9.56
CA THR A 108 10.23 -14.77 9.39
C THR A 108 8.98 -14.93 10.24
N VAL A 109 7.93 -15.54 9.69
CA VAL A 109 6.60 -15.68 10.27
C VAL A 109 6.30 -17.12 10.65
N ALA A 110 5.64 -17.33 11.77
CA ALA A 110 5.03 -18.60 12.09
C ALA A 110 3.70 -18.78 11.35
N THR A 111 3.51 -19.91 10.74
CA THR A 111 2.21 -20.40 10.27
C THR A 111 1.60 -21.34 11.31
N ASP A 112 0.27 -21.35 11.39
CA ASP A 112 -0.45 -22.36 12.19
C ASP A 112 -0.35 -23.76 11.55
N GLU A 113 -0.85 -24.76 12.24
CA GLU A 113 -0.86 -26.15 11.77
C GLU A 113 -1.65 -26.39 10.48
N ASN A 114 -2.42 -25.41 10.02
CA ASN A 114 -3.19 -25.43 8.77
C ASN A 114 -2.51 -24.61 7.66
N GLY A 115 -1.31 -24.04 7.91
CA GLY A 115 -0.57 -23.22 6.96
C GLY A 115 -1.06 -21.77 6.87
N ASN A 116 -1.98 -21.34 7.77
CA ASN A 116 -2.43 -19.96 7.80
C ASN A 116 -1.48 -19.10 8.63
N ASN A 117 -1.32 -17.87 8.21
CA ASN A 117 -0.52 -16.89 8.92
C ASN A 117 -1.14 -16.54 10.26
N VAL A 118 -0.40 -16.75 11.35
CA VAL A 118 -0.88 -16.41 12.70
C VAL A 118 -0.62 -14.93 12.98
N ILE A 119 -1.69 -14.15 13.16
CA ILE A 119 -1.63 -12.73 13.50
C ILE A 119 -0.87 -12.56 14.82
N GLY A 120 0.25 -11.83 14.79
CA GLY A 120 1.08 -11.53 15.96
C GLY A 120 2.36 -12.35 16.08
N THR A 121 2.59 -13.29 15.18
CA THR A 121 3.88 -13.97 15.01
C THR A 121 4.28 -13.89 13.56
N SER A 122 5.46 -13.44 13.37
CA SER A 122 6.15 -13.15 12.14
C SER A 122 5.76 -13.98 10.92
N ASN A 123 5.31 -13.43 9.83
CA ASN A 123 5.30 -13.96 8.48
C ASN A 123 6.43 -13.34 7.71
N THR A 124 6.91 -13.96 6.65
CA THR A 124 7.91 -13.33 5.81
C THR A 124 7.29 -12.07 5.23
N THR A 125 7.36 -11.02 6.00
CA THR A 125 6.97 -9.69 5.54
C THR A 125 8.27 -8.95 5.43
N ILE A 126 8.53 -8.37 4.30
CA ILE A 126 9.59 -7.41 4.17
C ILE A 126 9.18 -6.21 5.01
N THR A 127 9.76 -6.13 6.20
CA THR A 127 9.39 -5.12 7.17
C THR A 127 10.08 -3.79 6.93
N GLU A 128 11.19 -3.81 6.23
CA GLU A 128 11.95 -2.61 5.87
C GLU A 128 12.63 -2.89 4.52
N GLY A 129 12.25 -2.17 3.50
CA GLY A 129 12.89 -2.14 2.20
C GLY A 129 12.83 -0.74 1.62
N ALA A 130 13.81 -0.38 0.84
CA ALA A 130 13.82 0.83 0.07
C ALA A 130 13.82 0.50 -1.41
N TYR A 131 13.26 1.37 -2.24
CA TYR A 131 13.17 1.18 -3.67
C TYR A 131 13.75 2.36 -4.44
N THR A 132 14.48 2.10 -5.48
CA THR A 132 14.85 3.07 -6.51
C THR A 132 14.44 2.51 -7.88
N SER A 133 14.35 3.37 -8.90
CA SER A 133 14.19 2.89 -10.28
C SER A 133 15.49 2.21 -10.76
N GLU A 134 15.40 1.39 -11.82
CA GLU A 134 16.52 0.68 -12.44
C GLU A 134 17.75 1.59 -12.72
N ASN A 135 17.53 2.85 -13.04
CA ASN A 135 18.62 3.82 -13.24
C ASN A 135 19.17 4.40 -11.92
N GLY A 136 18.84 3.80 -10.77
CA GLY A 136 19.28 4.19 -9.44
C GLY A 136 18.75 5.53 -8.94
N SER A 137 17.92 6.24 -9.74
CA SER A 137 17.42 7.53 -9.34
C SER A 137 16.29 7.38 -8.32
N LYS A 138 16.47 8.04 -7.19
CA LYS A 138 15.51 8.07 -6.12
C LYS A 138 14.34 8.99 -6.43
N GLY A 139 13.13 8.47 -6.43
CA GLY A 139 11.90 9.22 -6.59
C GLY A 139 10.91 8.94 -5.46
N THR A 140 10.00 9.87 -5.20
CA THR A 140 8.81 9.65 -4.37
C THR A 140 7.59 9.53 -5.27
N GLY A 141 6.53 8.94 -4.77
CA GLY A 141 5.27 8.82 -5.50
C GLY A 141 4.94 7.40 -5.89
N TRP A 142 4.11 7.25 -6.89
CA TRP A 142 3.62 5.97 -7.34
C TRP A 142 4.68 5.17 -8.10
N VAL A 143 4.76 3.88 -7.79
CA VAL A 143 5.51 2.88 -8.54
C VAL A 143 4.69 1.59 -8.61
N TYR A 144 4.74 0.93 -9.76
CA TYR A 144 4.19 -0.40 -9.98
C TYR A 144 5.37 -1.32 -10.28
N THR A 145 5.62 -2.28 -9.41
CA THR A 145 6.78 -3.18 -9.52
C THR A 145 6.49 -4.49 -8.80
N GLU A 146 7.25 -5.51 -9.11
CA GLU A 146 7.26 -6.76 -8.38
C GLU A 146 7.55 -6.51 -6.91
N ASP A 147 7.00 -7.36 -6.04
CA ASP A 147 7.37 -7.36 -4.64
C ASP A 147 8.84 -7.79 -4.48
N ALA A 148 9.42 -7.52 -3.31
CA ALA A 148 10.83 -7.86 -3.09
C ALA A 148 11.11 -9.37 -2.98
N ALA A 149 10.08 -10.21 -3.08
CA ALA A 149 10.19 -11.68 -3.17
C ALA A 149 9.95 -12.17 -4.61
N GLU A 150 9.78 -11.25 -5.58
CA GLU A 150 9.59 -11.52 -7.01
C GLU A 150 8.38 -12.41 -7.32
N ASN A 151 7.31 -12.33 -6.50
CA ASN A 151 6.11 -13.14 -6.71
C ASN A 151 5.11 -12.46 -7.66
N ASP A 152 4.70 -11.24 -7.29
CA ASP A 152 3.66 -10.49 -7.99
C ASP A 152 3.96 -8.99 -8.01
N SER A 153 3.39 -8.27 -8.98
CA SER A 153 3.53 -6.83 -9.11
C SER A 153 2.40 -6.09 -8.39
N TYR A 154 2.78 -5.08 -7.61
CA TYR A 154 1.86 -4.26 -6.82
C TYR A 154 2.09 -2.77 -7.03
N TRP A 155 1.09 -1.97 -6.69
CA TRP A 155 1.24 -0.54 -6.59
C TRP A 155 1.75 -0.15 -5.20
N TYR A 156 2.79 0.66 -5.18
CA TYR A 156 3.36 1.28 -3.98
C TYR A 156 3.32 2.79 -4.10
N TYR A 157 3.28 3.47 -2.97
CA TYR A 157 3.49 4.91 -2.91
C TYR A 157 4.73 5.21 -2.07
N LEU A 158 5.80 5.60 -2.72
CA LEU A 158 7.09 5.85 -2.07
C LEU A 158 7.10 7.20 -1.35
N VAL A 159 7.58 7.18 -0.12
CA VAL A 159 7.80 8.37 0.73
C VAL A 159 9.24 8.44 1.17
N SER A 160 9.77 9.65 1.30
CA SER A 160 11.13 9.82 1.82
C SER A 160 11.15 9.57 3.32
N PHE A 161 12.08 8.75 3.75
CA PHE A 161 12.37 8.43 5.14
C PHE A 161 13.83 8.72 5.44
N LYS A 162 14.11 9.38 6.57
CA LYS A 162 15.46 9.63 7.05
C LYS A 162 15.73 8.73 8.26
N ASP A 163 16.72 7.85 8.12
CA ASP A 163 17.09 6.93 9.19
C ASP A 163 17.86 7.64 10.34
N SER A 164 18.17 6.87 11.40
CA SER A 164 18.93 7.36 12.55
C SER A 164 20.36 7.80 12.23
N LYS A 165 20.92 7.33 11.10
CA LYS A 165 22.24 7.73 10.59
C LYS A 165 22.17 8.95 9.67
N GLY A 166 20.97 9.48 9.42
CA GLY A 166 20.74 10.61 8.54
C GLY A 166 20.68 10.26 7.05
N ILE A 167 20.71 8.98 6.69
CA ILE A 167 20.59 8.53 5.31
C ILE A 167 19.13 8.61 4.89
N VAL A 168 18.87 9.26 3.77
CA VAL A 168 17.52 9.39 3.20
C VAL A 168 17.27 8.24 2.25
N ARG A 169 16.19 7.50 2.49
CA ARG A 169 15.70 6.42 1.62
C ARG A 169 14.29 6.72 1.16
N ASN A 170 13.88 6.17 0.02
CA ASN A 170 12.49 6.11 -0.37
C ASN A 170 11.96 4.72 -0.05
N VAL A 171 10.89 4.70 0.73
CA VAL A 171 10.29 3.47 1.25
C VAL A 171 8.81 3.45 0.92
N PRO A 172 8.20 2.28 0.73
CA PRO A 172 6.76 2.17 0.59
C PRO A 172 6.02 2.78 1.78
N PHE A 173 4.99 3.56 1.51
CA PHE A 173 4.14 4.11 2.55
C PHE A 173 3.53 2.97 3.37
N ASN A 174 3.59 3.06 4.67
CA ASN A 174 3.19 2.07 5.68
C ASN A 174 4.24 0.98 6.00
N SER A 175 5.16 0.62 5.12
CA SER A 175 6.16 -0.44 5.40
C SER A 175 7.03 -0.17 6.65
N ILE A 176 7.24 1.10 7.00
CA ILE A 176 8.03 1.52 8.16
C ILE A 176 7.23 1.73 9.45
N ALA A 177 5.93 1.50 9.44
CA ALA A 177 5.07 1.71 10.60
C ALA A 177 5.43 0.79 11.77
N GLY A 178 5.83 -0.43 11.47
CA GLY A 178 6.29 -1.42 12.45
C GLY A 178 5.17 -2.07 13.26
N ASP A 179 3.95 -2.04 12.71
CA ASP A 179 2.79 -2.79 13.17
C ASP A 179 2.06 -3.40 11.97
N ASN A 180 1.10 -4.30 12.23
CA ASN A 180 0.35 -5.02 11.19
C ASN A 180 -0.96 -4.31 10.83
N GLU A 181 -1.04 -3.00 10.98
CA GLU A 181 -2.25 -2.24 10.68
C GLU A 181 -2.16 -1.58 9.30
N MET A 182 -3.26 -1.64 8.54
CA MET A 182 -3.41 -0.84 7.33
C MET A 182 -3.42 0.66 7.65
N ARG A 183 -2.97 1.47 6.71
CA ARG A 183 -3.02 2.94 6.81
C ARG A 183 -3.49 3.58 5.53
N ALA A 184 -4.35 4.57 5.69
CA ALA A 184 -4.81 5.36 4.56
C ALA A 184 -3.96 6.62 4.37
N LYS A 185 -3.83 7.05 3.12
CA LYS A 185 -3.14 8.28 2.73
C LYS A 185 -3.96 9.07 1.73
N VAL A 186 -3.96 10.40 1.89
CA VAL A 186 -4.51 11.30 0.87
C VAL A 186 -3.40 11.69 -0.10
N ILE A 187 -3.60 11.36 -1.37
CA ILE A 187 -2.67 11.66 -2.46
C ILE A 187 -3.44 12.44 -3.52
N LYS A 188 -3.02 13.68 -3.79
CA LYS A 188 -3.70 14.59 -4.73
C LYS A 188 -5.22 14.67 -4.50
N GLY A 189 -5.64 14.75 -3.22
CA GLY A 189 -7.05 14.87 -2.81
C GLY A 189 -7.86 13.57 -2.86
N LYS A 190 -7.27 12.45 -3.22
CA LYS A 190 -7.89 11.13 -3.21
C LYS A 190 -7.34 10.28 -2.06
N THR A 191 -8.19 9.48 -1.44
CA THR A 191 -7.79 8.58 -0.35
C THR A 191 -7.48 7.20 -0.91
N TYR A 192 -6.38 6.64 -0.49
CA TYR A 192 -5.91 5.28 -0.78
C TYR A 192 -5.61 4.58 0.53
N ILE A 193 -5.58 3.25 0.55
CA ILE A 193 -5.19 2.46 1.72
C ILE A 193 -4.06 1.51 1.35
N PHE A 194 -3.19 1.25 2.31
CA PHE A 194 -1.98 0.47 2.11
C PHE A 194 -1.84 -0.59 3.20
N ASN A 195 -1.45 -1.76 2.79
CA ASN A 195 -1.10 -2.88 3.65
C ASN A 195 0.17 -2.58 4.49
N PRO A 196 0.45 -3.36 5.54
CA PRO A 196 1.65 -3.19 6.36
C PRO A 196 2.98 -3.33 5.59
N ASP A 197 3.01 -4.10 4.50
CA ASP A 197 4.16 -4.23 3.59
C ASP A 197 4.31 -3.05 2.63
N GLY A 198 3.34 -2.15 2.60
CA GLY A 198 3.33 -0.97 1.75
C GLY A 198 2.62 -1.14 0.42
N THR A 199 2.10 -2.33 0.11
CA THR A 199 1.28 -2.55 -1.08
C THR A 199 -0.04 -1.78 -1.00
N MET A 200 -0.47 -1.18 -2.11
CA MET A 200 -1.78 -0.53 -2.19
C MET A 200 -2.87 -1.60 -2.25
N GLU A 201 -3.87 -1.44 -1.38
CA GLU A 201 -5.05 -2.31 -1.39
C GLU A 201 -6.16 -1.70 -2.24
N ASP A 202 -6.95 -2.54 -2.90
CA ASP A 202 -8.17 -2.18 -3.60
C ASP A 202 -9.33 -3.12 -3.22
N GLY A 203 -10.50 -2.94 -3.81
CA GLY A 203 -11.68 -3.72 -3.48
C GLY A 203 -12.33 -3.35 -2.15
N ARG A 204 -13.05 -4.31 -1.60
CA ARG A 204 -13.77 -4.17 -0.32
C ARG A 204 -12.85 -4.42 0.86
N VAL A 205 -12.64 -3.38 1.67
CA VAL A 205 -11.82 -3.42 2.88
C VAL A 205 -12.70 -3.31 4.12
N ILE A 206 -12.57 -4.25 5.05
CA ILE A 206 -13.26 -4.24 6.35
C ILE A 206 -12.22 -3.94 7.44
N LEU A 207 -12.31 -2.76 8.04
CA LEU A 207 -11.45 -2.36 9.14
C LEU A 207 -12.12 -2.71 10.47
N GLY A 208 -11.54 -3.64 11.23
CA GLY A 208 -11.97 -3.98 12.59
C GLY A 208 -11.53 -2.96 13.65
N TYR A 209 -10.76 -1.95 13.26
CA TYR A 209 -10.16 -0.94 14.13
C TYR A 209 -10.09 0.43 13.44
N ASN A 210 -9.87 1.48 14.23
CA ASN A 210 -9.57 2.80 13.68
C ASN A 210 -8.12 2.86 13.25
N THR A 211 -7.86 3.23 11.98
CA THR A 211 -6.48 3.38 11.51
C THR A 211 -5.80 4.58 12.17
N LYS A 212 -4.48 4.48 12.36
CA LYS A 212 -3.66 5.56 12.95
C LYS A 212 -3.37 6.66 11.94
N SER A 213 -3.16 7.87 12.45
CA SER A 213 -2.76 9.04 11.67
C SER A 213 -1.27 9.37 11.77
N ASP A 214 -0.56 8.73 12.68
CA ASP A 214 0.87 8.90 12.91
C ASP A 214 1.68 7.79 12.23
N MET A 215 2.86 8.14 11.76
CA MET A 215 3.83 7.22 11.17
C MET A 215 5.25 7.61 11.57
N LYS A 216 6.13 6.62 11.66
CA LYS A 216 7.57 6.87 11.80
C LYS A 216 8.06 7.74 10.63
N GLY A 217 9.05 8.59 10.89
CA GLY A 217 9.66 9.42 9.86
C GLY A 217 8.85 10.63 9.40
N GLY A 218 7.74 10.96 10.09
CA GLY A 218 6.95 12.16 9.81
C GLY A 218 6.03 12.08 8.59
N ALA A 219 5.85 10.91 8.00
CA ALA A 219 4.82 10.72 6.99
C ALA A 219 3.43 10.83 7.64
N ILE A 220 2.51 11.53 6.97
CA ILE A 220 1.15 11.72 7.47
C ILE A 220 0.23 10.70 6.84
N SER A 221 -0.49 9.94 7.67
CA SER A 221 -1.59 9.09 7.28
C SER A 221 -2.94 9.74 7.59
N LYS A 222 -4.01 9.24 6.97
CA LYS A 222 -5.38 9.63 7.26
C LYS A 222 -6.01 8.60 8.19
N ALA A 223 -6.51 9.03 9.35
CA ALA A 223 -7.30 8.15 10.21
C ALA A 223 -8.62 7.79 9.53
N LEU A 224 -8.92 6.49 9.47
CA LEU A 224 -10.22 5.95 9.09
C LEU A 224 -10.82 5.23 10.30
N ALA A 225 -12.12 5.40 10.54
CA ALA A 225 -12.83 4.68 11.59
C ALA A 225 -13.03 3.20 11.19
N ALA A 226 -13.21 2.33 12.18
CA ALA A 226 -13.63 0.95 11.93
C ALA A 226 -14.91 0.91 11.07
N GLY A 227 -14.98 -0.03 10.14
CA GLY A 227 -16.11 -0.21 9.22
C GLY A 227 -15.70 -0.69 7.84
N THR A 228 -16.67 -0.78 6.95
CA THR A 228 -16.48 -1.23 5.56
C THR A 228 -16.22 -0.05 4.64
N TYR A 229 -15.24 -0.19 3.76
CA TYR A 229 -14.84 0.76 2.71
C TYR A 229 -14.73 0.02 1.39
N TYR A 230 -14.75 0.77 0.30
CA TYR A 230 -14.45 0.24 -1.02
C TYR A 230 -13.44 1.13 -1.74
N PHE A 231 -12.41 0.51 -2.25
CA PHE A 231 -11.36 1.14 -3.05
C PHE A 231 -11.46 0.60 -4.47
N ASN A 232 -11.41 1.46 -5.46
CA ASN A 232 -11.73 1.13 -6.84
C ASN A 232 -10.77 0.06 -7.40
N GLU A 233 -11.32 -1.07 -7.85
CA GLU A 233 -10.57 -2.19 -8.45
C GLU A 233 -10.29 -1.98 -9.94
N ASN A 234 -11.02 -1.07 -10.61
CA ASN A 234 -10.86 -0.86 -12.03
C ASN A 234 -9.48 -0.27 -12.35
N ASP A 235 -8.83 -0.84 -13.34
CA ASP A 235 -7.54 -0.37 -13.81
C ASP A 235 -7.57 1.08 -14.34
N GLY A 236 -6.41 1.70 -14.36
CA GLY A 236 -6.22 3.05 -14.82
C GLY A 236 -6.15 4.09 -13.71
N SER A 237 -6.50 5.31 -14.02
CA SER A 237 -6.26 6.48 -13.13
C SER A 237 -7.10 6.51 -11.86
N VAL A 238 -8.09 5.63 -11.72
CA VAL A 238 -8.98 5.55 -10.55
C VAL A 238 -8.68 4.37 -9.62
N LYS A 239 -7.81 3.43 -10.03
CA LYS A 239 -7.46 2.24 -9.25
C LYS A 239 -7.01 2.61 -7.84
N GLY A 240 -7.48 1.90 -6.84
CA GLY A 240 -7.17 2.12 -5.43
C GLY A 240 -7.79 3.37 -4.80
N GLN A 241 -8.54 4.19 -5.53
CA GLN A 241 -9.19 5.38 -4.95
C GLN A 241 -10.41 4.99 -4.12
N MET A 242 -10.51 5.52 -2.91
CA MET A 242 -11.68 5.35 -2.05
C MET A 242 -12.96 5.84 -2.74
N VAL A 243 -13.95 4.98 -2.81
CA VAL A 243 -15.23 5.25 -3.45
C VAL A 243 -16.22 5.82 -2.44
N THR A 244 -17.14 6.67 -2.90
CA THR A 244 -18.23 7.24 -2.11
C THR A 244 -19.55 7.19 -2.89
N GLY A 245 -20.66 7.23 -2.18
CA GLY A 245 -22.00 7.16 -2.80
C GLY A 245 -22.48 5.73 -2.99
N LYS A 246 -23.45 5.56 -3.90
CA LYS A 246 -24.01 4.24 -4.24
C LYS A 246 -22.99 3.46 -5.08
N THR A 247 -22.72 2.23 -4.68
CA THR A 247 -21.73 1.39 -5.35
C THR A 247 -22.19 -0.06 -5.33
N THR A 248 -22.01 -0.73 -6.48
CA THR A 248 -22.14 -2.18 -6.57
C THR A 248 -20.75 -2.77 -6.39
N VAL A 249 -20.65 -3.78 -5.55
CA VAL A 249 -19.44 -4.57 -5.29
C VAL A 249 -19.74 -6.00 -5.69
N THR A 250 -19.10 -6.50 -6.71
CA THR A 250 -19.24 -7.90 -7.13
C THR A 250 -18.25 -8.75 -6.35
N LYS A 251 -18.72 -9.79 -5.68
CA LYS A 251 -17.90 -10.73 -4.94
C LYS A 251 -18.42 -12.15 -5.18
N ASP A 252 -17.53 -13.05 -5.56
CA ASP A 252 -17.84 -14.47 -5.83
C ASP A 252 -18.96 -14.65 -6.89
N GLY A 253 -19.07 -13.67 -7.83
CA GLY A 253 -20.07 -13.65 -8.89
C GLY A 253 -21.44 -13.07 -8.49
N GLU A 254 -21.57 -12.60 -7.25
CA GLU A 254 -22.78 -11.97 -6.72
C GLU A 254 -22.59 -10.47 -6.52
N ASP A 255 -23.64 -9.69 -6.76
CA ASP A 255 -23.63 -8.24 -6.63
C ASP A 255 -24.18 -7.80 -5.27
N TYR A 256 -23.37 -7.08 -4.52
CA TYR A 256 -23.71 -6.44 -3.26
C TYR A 256 -23.80 -4.93 -3.45
N TYR A 257 -24.81 -4.31 -2.87
CA TYR A 257 -25.09 -2.89 -3.04
C TYR A 257 -24.84 -2.14 -1.74
N TYR A 258 -23.97 -1.12 -1.80
CA TYR A 258 -23.58 -0.28 -0.67
C TYR A 258 -23.92 1.19 -0.91
N TYR A 259 -24.00 1.93 0.18
CA TYR A 259 -23.91 3.39 0.16
C TYR A 259 -22.74 3.81 1.04
N PHE A 260 -21.68 4.31 0.44
CA PHE A 260 -20.53 4.85 1.14
C PHE A 260 -20.71 6.34 1.42
N ASP A 261 -20.58 6.75 2.68
CA ASP A 261 -20.77 8.13 3.10
C ASP A 261 -19.82 9.08 2.36
N SER A 262 -20.32 10.20 1.88
CA SER A 262 -19.55 11.11 1.03
C SER A 262 -18.40 11.82 1.71
N LYS A 263 -18.40 11.91 3.04
CA LYS A 263 -17.37 12.58 3.83
C LYS A 263 -16.34 11.61 4.36
N THR A 264 -16.79 10.46 4.85
CA THR A 264 -15.94 9.47 5.52
C THR A 264 -15.50 8.34 4.60
N GLY A 265 -16.24 8.04 3.53
CA GLY A 265 -16.05 6.88 2.67
C GLY A 265 -16.51 5.55 3.30
N ARG A 266 -16.97 5.57 4.57
CA ARG A 266 -17.43 4.38 5.26
C ARG A 266 -18.84 3.99 4.80
N ALA A 267 -19.11 2.69 4.64
CA ALA A 267 -20.44 2.19 4.39
C ALA A 267 -21.38 2.61 5.53
N ILE A 268 -22.56 3.08 5.18
CA ILE A 268 -23.63 3.32 6.17
C ILE A 268 -24.22 1.99 6.60
N THR A 269 -24.54 1.86 7.89
CA THR A 269 -25.07 0.63 8.47
C THR A 269 -26.33 0.91 9.24
N ASN A 270 -27.23 -0.06 9.31
CA ASN A 270 -28.46 -0.02 10.09
C ASN A 270 -29.25 1.27 9.91
N VAL A 271 -29.50 1.66 8.66
CA VAL A 271 -30.18 2.91 8.33
C VAL A 271 -31.04 2.79 7.08
N VAL A 272 -32.13 3.54 7.04
CA VAL A 272 -32.90 3.80 5.81
C VAL A 272 -32.38 5.09 5.19
N LYS A 273 -31.68 4.98 4.07
CA LYS A 273 -31.15 6.11 3.31
C LYS A 273 -31.85 6.21 1.96
N ASP A 274 -32.46 7.34 1.67
CA ASP A 274 -33.21 7.58 0.42
C ASP A 274 -34.31 6.55 0.15
N GLY A 275 -34.92 6.04 1.25
CA GLY A 275 -35.94 5.00 1.21
C GLY A 275 -35.44 3.58 1.02
N VAL A 276 -34.11 3.36 0.96
CA VAL A 276 -33.45 2.06 0.84
C VAL A 276 -32.91 1.64 2.20
N VAL A 277 -33.09 0.35 2.54
CA VAL A 277 -32.63 -0.23 3.81
C VAL A 277 -31.22 -0.78 3.64
N TYR A 278 -30.33 -0.38 4.55
CA TYR A 278 -28.97 -0.92 4.67
C TYR A 278 -28.80 -1.60 6.02
N GLY A 279 -28.31 -2.82 5.99
CA GLY A 279 -28.16 -3.70 7.15
C GLY A 279 -26.89 -3.44 7.98
N PRO A 280 -26.59 -4.32 8.96
CA PRO A 280 -25.47 -4.15 9.89
C PRO A 280 -24.10 -4.16 9.21
N ASN A 281 -23.95 -4.92 8.13
CA ASN A 281 -22.71 -4.98 7.34
C ASN A 281 -22.58 -3.86 6.31
N GLY A 282 -23.59 -2.97 6.20
CA GLY A 282 -23.67 -1.89 5.20
C GLY A 282 -24.23 -2.32 3.85
N GLU A 283 -24.56 -3.57 3.68
CA GLU A 283 -25.19 -4.11 2.48
C GLU A 283 -26.67 -3.70 2.41
N ARG A 284 -27.14 -3.44 1.20
CA ARG A 284 -28.55 -3.20 0.94
C ARG A 284 -29.36 -4.47 1.25
N ILE A 285 -30.41 -4.32 2.00
CA ILE A 285 -31.37 -5.41 2.21
C ILE A 285 -32.43 -5.31 1.10
N ASP A 286 -32.55 -6.33 0.28
CA ASP A 286 -33.51 -6.41 -0.84
C ASP A 286 -34.16 -7.77 -0.97
N ALA A 287 -35.09 -7.88 -1.89
CA ALA A 287 -35.68 -9.17 -2.25
C ALA A 287 -34.69 -9.95 -3.12
N GLU A 288 -34.61 -11.25 -2.90
CA GLU A 288 -33.80 -12.17 -3.72
C GLU A 288 -34.16 -12.08 -5.22
N ASP A 289 -33.23 -12.46 -6.06
CA ASP A 289 -33.38 -12.41 -7.51
C ASP A 289 -34.68 -13.11 -7.98
N GLY A 290 -35.37 -12.42 -8.87
CA GLY A 290 -36.65 -12.87 -9.40
C GLY A 290 -37.87 -12.45 -8.57
N ASN A 291 -37.69 -11.97 -7.33
CA ASN A 291 -38.78 -11.53 -6.47
C ASN A 291 -38.92 -9.99 -6.51
N SER A 292 -40.16 -9.50 -6.62
CA SER A 292 -40.40 -8.05 -6.61
C SER A 292 -40.34 -7.44 -5.20
N ASN A 293 -40.67 -8.21 -4.18
CA ASN A 293 -40.67 -7.82 -2.77
C ASN A 293 -40.35 -9.03 -1.90
N ALA A 294 -39.77 -8.79 -0.72
CA ALA A 294 -39.55 -9.78 0.33
C ALA A 294 -39.96 -9.23 1.70
N ILE A 295 -40.34 -10.14 2.60
CA ILE A 295 -40.47 -9.84 4.03
C ILE A 295 -39.17 -10.22 4.69
N VAL A 296 -38.56 -9.26 5.38
CA VAL A 296 -37.27 -9.45 6.06
C VAL A 296 -37.42 -9.09 7.53
N THR A 297 -36.93 -9.98 8.42
CA THR A 297 -36.79 -9.67 9.84
C THR A 297 -35.49 -8.94 10.09
N LEU A 298 -35.56 -7.78 10.74
CA LEU A 298 -34.38 -6.98 11.07
C LEU A 298 -33.70 -7.55 12.33
N ASP A 299 -32.45 -7.98 12.21
CA ASP A 299 -31.69 -8.49 13.36
C ASP A 299 -31.32 -7.36 14.34
N GLU A 300 -31.05 -6.18 13.82
CA GLU A 300 -30.69 -4.99 14.57
C GLU A 300 -31.69 -3.85 14.31
N ALA A 301 -31.71 -2.88 15.23
CA ALA A 301 -32.52 -1.69 15.06
C ALA A 301 -31.98 -0.82 13.92
N VAL A 302 -32.88 -0.34 13.04
CA VAL A 302 -32.54 0.43 11.85
C VAL A 302 -32.99 1.87 12.02
N ALA A 303 -32.08 2.83 11.89
CA ALA A 303 -32.39 4.25 11.96
C ALA A 303 -33.28 4.66 10.77
N TYR A 304 -34.44 5.27 11.06
CA TYR A 304 -35.36 5.76 10.06
C TYR A 304 -36.12 6.99 10.56
N SER A 305 -35.82 8.13 10.02
CA SER A 305 -36.35 9.44 10.48
C SER A 305 -37.89 9.58 10.43
N LYS A 306 -38.58 8.71 9.68
CA LYS A 306 -40.02 8.69 9.58
C LYS A 306 -40.68 7.63 10.48
N ALA A 307 -39.92 6.80 11.17
CA ALA A 307 -40.43 5.87 12.17
C ALA A 307 -40.77 6.63 13.47
N ALA A 308 -41.71 6.10 14.25
CA ALA A 308 -41.91 6.55 15.62
C ALA A 308 -40.57 6.43 16.39
N ASN A 309 -40.15 7.45 17.09
CA ASN A 309 -38.84 7.50 17.77
C ASN A 309 -37.60 7.48 16.82
N GLY A 310 -37.76 7.66 15.51
CA GLY A 310 -36.66 7.70 14.55
C GLY A 310 -35.96 6.37 14.27
N VAL A 311 -36.54 5.24 14.74
CA VAL A 311 -35.94 3.91 14.66
C VAL A 311 -37.00 2.85 14.36
N ILE A 312 -36.68 1.90 13.48
CA ILE A 312 -37.41 0.63 13.34
C ILE A 312 -36.72 -0.37 14.30
N PRO A 313 -37.43 -0.92 15.29
CA PRO A 313 -36.82 -1.78 16.31
C PRO A 313 -36.28 -3.11 15.74
N ALA A 314 -35.27 -3.68 16.38
CA ALA A 314 -34.83 -5.06 16.11
C ALA A 314 -35.96 -6.06 16.27
N GLY A 315 -35.94 -7.11 15.45
CA GLY A 315 -37.01 -8.13 15.38
C GLY A 315 -38.28 -7.59 14.71
N SER A 316 -38.25 -6.45 14.03
CA SER A 316 -39.35 -5.98 13.16
C SER A 316 -39.33 -6.73 11.83
N GLU A 317 -40.52 -7.05 11.33
CA GLU A 317 -40.69 -7.54 9.95
C GLU A 317 -40.95 -6.34 9.03
N VAL A 318 -40.14 -6.20 8.02
CA VAL A 318 -40.28 -5.14 7.02
C VAL A 318 -40.46 -5.73 5.62
N ILE A 319 -41.15 -5.02 4.74
CA ILE A 319 -41.19 -5.39 3.32
C ILE A 319 -40.22 -4.51 2.56
N VAL A 320 -39.31 -5.13 1.82
CA VAL A 320 -38.36 -4.49 0.93
C VAL A 320 -38.60 -4.90 -0.52
N SER A 321 -38.35 -4.02 -1.48
CA SER A 321 -38.39 -4.36 -2.90
C SER A 321 -37.08 -5.00 -3.37
N SER A 322 -37.04 -5.50 -4.61
CA SER A 322 -35.82 -5.93 -5.32
C SER A 322 -34.74 -4.84 -5.45
N THR A 323 -35.07 -3.59 -5.18
CA THR A 323 -34.13 -2.47 -5.13
C THR A 323 -33.88 -1.97 -3.72
N GLY A 324 -34.24 -2.76 -2.69
CA GLY A 324 -34.05 -2.44 -1.27
C GLY A 324 -34.97 -1.37 -0.73
N LYS A 325 -36.01 -0.92 -1.50
CA LYS A 325 -36.92 0.12 -1.02
C LYS A 325 -37.85 -0.40 0.04
N LEU A 326 -37.83 0.26 1.20
CA LEU A 326 -38.73 0.01 2.31
C LEU A 326 -40.18 0.36 1.95
N ARG A 327 -41.08 -0.56 2.16
CA ARG A 327 -42.53 -0.33 2.10
C ARG A 327 -43.00 0.15 3.47
N THR A 328 -43.66 1.30 3.52
CA THR A 328 -44.07 1.93 4.78
C THR A 328 -45.57 1.95 4.97
N SER A 329 -46.35 1.59 3.95
CA SER A 329 -47.81 1.55 4.00
C SER A 329 -48.38 0.80 2.79
N GLY A 330 -49.68 0.55 2.84
CA GLY A 330 -50.42 -0.10 1.75
C GLY A 330 -50.34 -1.63 1.81
N THR A 331 -50.94 -2.26 0.80
CA THR A 331 -50.95 -3.69 0.59
C THR A 331 -49.91 -4.06 -0.47
N VAL A 332 -49.07 -5.00 -0.20
CA VAL A 332 -47.95 -5.48 -1.06
C VAL A 332 -48.09 -6.99 -1.26
N LYS A 333 -47.82 -7.44 -2.48
CA LYS A 333 -47.81 -8.86 -2.79
C LYS A 333 -46.40 -9.44 -2.62
N VAL A 334 -46.27 -10.49 -1.81
CA VAL A 334 -45.02 -11.24 -1.61
C VAL A 334 -45.35 -12.71 -1.82
N ASP A 335 -44.68 -13.39 -2.72
CA ASP A 335 -44.88 -14.80 -3.08
C ASP A 335 -46.35 -15.18 -3.33
N GLY A 336 -47.07 -14.28 -3.99
CA GLY A 336 -48.46 -14.51 -4.33
C GLY A 336 -49.47 -14.10 -3.24
N VAL A 337 -49.05 -13.92 -1.99
CA VAL A 337 -49.88 -13.54 -0.85
C VAL A 337 -49.89 -12.02 -0.68
N LYS A 338 -51.05 -11.47 -0.32
CA LYS A 338 -51.19 -10.03 0.00
C LYS A 338 -50.88 -9.76 1.46
N TYR A 339 -50.01 -8.80 1.73
CA TYR A 339 -49.65 -8.36 3.07
C TYR A 339 -49.91 -6.85 3.24
N LYS A 340 -50.38 -6.46 4.40
CA LYS A 340 -50.48 -5.06 4.82
C LYS A 340 -49.37 -4.72 5.78
N VAL A 341 -48.64 -3.63 5.49
CA VAL A 341 -47.61 -3.12 6.39
C VAL A 341 -48.27 -2.54 7.66
N ASN A 342 -47.80 -3.01 8.83
CA ASN A 342 -48.21 -2.54 10.13
C ASN A 342 -46.97 -1.97 10.86
N THR A 343 -46.91 -0.62 10.98
CA THR A 343 -45.77 0.06 11.60
C THR A 343 -45.81 0.11 13.12
N ASN A 344 -46.80 -0.52 13.75
CA ASN A 344 -46.93 -0.65 15.21
C ASN A 344 -47.62 -1.93 15.63
N LYS A 345 -47.02 -3.08 15.30
CA LYS A 345 -47.48 -4.40 15.73
C LYS A 345 -46.74 -4.78 17.00
N ASN A 346 -47.41 -4.61 18.16
CA ASN A 346 -46.80 -4.87 19.48
C ASN A 346 -45.48 -4.11 19.74
N GLY A 347 -45.44 -2.82 19.34
CA GLY A 347 -44.25 -1.96 19.51
C GLY A 347 -43.15 -2.15 18.48
N LYS A 348 -43.33 -3.03 17.50
CA LYS A 348 -42.43 -3.28 16.36
C LYS A 348 -43.14 -3.05 15.04
N TRP A 349 -42.42 -3.01 13.96
CA TRP A 349 -43.01 -3.15 12.62
C TRP A 349 -43.30 -4.62 12.34
N GLY A 350 -44.36 -4.88 11.62
CA GLY A 350 -44.76 -6.20 11.21
C GLY A 350 -45.63 -6.17 9.98
N VAL A 351 -46.07 -7.34 9.56
CA VAL A 351 -46.93 -7.50 8.41
C VAL A 351 -48.17 -8.30 8.81
N ASP A 352 -49.31 -7.99 8.25
CA ASP A 352 -50.56 -8.69 8.44
C ASP A 352 -51.03 -9.26 7.10
N VAL A 353 -51.41 -10.54 7.06
CA VAL A 353 -52.00 -11.16 5.88
C VAL A 353 -53.31 -10.50 5.57
N VAL A 354 -53.56 -10.17 4.33
CA VAL A 354 -54.85 -9.67 3.88
C VAL A 354 -55.60 -10.82 3.23
N GLU A 355 -56.63 -11.28 3.91
CA GLU A 355 -57.58 -12.25 3.34
C GLU A 355 -58.34 -11.63 2.19
N ASP A 356 -58.54 -12.35 1.07
CA ASP A 356 -59.27 -11.89 -0.11
C ASP A 356 -60.79 -11.77 0.15
#